data_291e59979428709342ff6018f7b7fe1b
#
_entry.id   291e59979428709342ff6018f7b7fe1b
#
_cell.length_a   1.000
_cell.length_b   1.000
_cell.length_c   1.000
_cell.angle_alpha   90.00
_cell.angle_beta   90.00
_cell.angle_gamma   90.00
#
_symmetry.space_group_name_H-M   'P 1'
#
loop_
_entity.id
_entity.type
_entity.pdbx_description
1 polymer ?
#
loop_
_entity_poly.entity_id
_entity_poly.type
_entity_poly.pdbx_seq_one_letter_code
_entity_poly.pdbx_strand_id
1 'polypeptide(L)'
;MEQEGLFAAAGGNNSRGDSGNRGTAFFEAGASAPLAARMRPRTLDEIAGQSHLLSEGKPLRRLIDGSGAASVILYGPPGTGKTTIASLIASAMGQNFVALSALSSGVKEVRAVIDEARRDLIRGEKTVLFIDEVHRFSKTQQDALLAAVENRTV
;
A
#
# COMPACT_ATOMS: atom_id res chain seq x y z
N MET A 1 -21.67 44.20 5.36
CA MET A 1 -21.45 43.16 6.39
C MET A 1 -20.81 42.00 5.67
N GLU A 2 -19.49 41.98 5.73
CA GLU A 2 -18.63 40.97 5.11
C GLU A 2 -18.47 39.82 6.08
N GLN A 3 -18.73 38.62 5.59
CA GLN A 3 -18.31 37.41 6.28
C GLN A 3 -17.04 36.91 5.59
N GLU A 4 -15.92 37.28 6.17
CA GLU A 4 -14.62 36.78 5.74
C GLU A 4 -14.41 35.34 6.15
N GLY A 5 -13.78 34.65 5.25
CA GLY A 5 -13.57 33.24 5.17
C GLY A 5 -12.71 32.61 6.26
N LEU A 6 -13.12 31.42 6.61
CA LEU A 6 -12.48 30.51 7.56
C LEU A 6 -11.42 29.60 6.91
N PHE A 7 -10.72 30.09 5.90
CA PHE A 7 -9.59 29.36 5.30
C PHE A 7 -8.40 30.29 5.09
N ALA A 8 -7.79 30.69 6.21
CA ALA A 8 -6.48 31.32 6.17
C ALA A 8 -5.40 30.23 6.11
N ALA A 9 -4.60 30.33 5.07
CA ALA A 9 -3.45 29.53 4.76
C ALA A 9 -2.48 29.36 5.94
N ALA A 10 -2.08 28.15 6.23
CA ALA A 10 -0.84 27.87 6.93
C ALA A 10 0.26 27.71 5.89
N GLY A 11 1.18 28.65 5.91
CA GLY A 11 2.31 28.78 5.00
C GLY A 11 3.29 27.62 5.10
N GLY A 12 4.00 27.46 4.01
CA GLY A 12 4.98 26.43 3.78
C GLY A 12 6.14 26.42 4.78
N ASN A 13 6.61 25.23 5.04
CA ASN A 13 7.99 25.03 5.42
C ASN A 13 8.59 23.93 4.57
N ASN A 14 9.50 24.36 3.71
CA ASN A 14 10.26 23.56 2.79
C ASN A 14 11.42 22.93 3.59
N SER A 15 11.31 21.67 3.95
CA SER A 15 12.40 20.89 4.50
C SER A 15 12.75 19.77 3.54
N ARG A 16 13.89 19.95 2.88
CA ARG A 16 14.54 18.94 2.04
C ARG A 16 14.93 17.73 2.86
N GLY A 17 14.64 16.55 2.34
CA GLY A 17 15.38 15.32 2.61
C GLY A 17 14.80 14.45 3.69
N ASP A 18 13.82 13.66 3.30
CA ASP A 18 13.71 12.30 3.81
C ASP A 18 13.06 11.41 2.75
N SER A 19 13.89 10.70 2.02
CA SER A 19 13.48 9.66 1.07
C SER A 19 13.33 8.31 1.79
N GLY A 20 12.85 8.36 3.05
CA GLY A 20 12.60 7.20 3.89
C GLY A 20 11.11 6.88 3.96
N ASN A 21 10.76 5.76 3.34
CA ASN A 21 9.59 4.95 3.69
C ASN A 21 8.19 5.60 3.59
N ARG A 22 7.70 5.82 2.37
CA ARG A 22 6.30 6.21 2.11
C ARG A 22 5.26 5.14 2.53
N GLY A 23 5.70 3.94 2.88
CA GLY A 23 4.84 2.86 3.39
C GLY A 23 4.35 3.09 4.83
N THR A 24 5.10 3.81 5.66
CA THR A 24 4.75 4.03 7.06
C THR A 24 3.70 5.11 7.27
N ALA A 25 3.51 6.03 6.34
CA ALA A 25 2.48 7.08 6.46
C ALA A 25 1.05 6.53 6.63
N PHE A 26 0.81 5.29 6.20
CA PHE A 26 -0.46 4.60 6.39
C PHE A 26 -0.69 4.16 7.84
N PHE A 27 0.37 4.07 8.64
CA PHE A 27 0.36 3.60 10.04
C PHE A 27 0.69 4.68 11.07
N GLU A 28 1.14 5.85 10.67
CA GLU A 28 1.38 6.98 11.57
C GLU A 28 0.06 7.68 11.94
N ALA A 29 -0.77 6.96 12.66
CA ALA A 29 -1.92 7.56 13.33
C ALA A 29 -1.41 8.34 14.54
N GLY A 30 -1.31 9.64 14.42
CA GLY A 30 -1.03 10.52 15.56
C GLY A 30 -2.04 10.30 16.70
N ALA A 31 -1.74 10.79 17.89
CA ALA A 31 -2.58 10.62 19.09
C ALA A 31 -4.03 11.09 18.91
N SER A 32 -4.30 11.94 17.91
CA SER A 32 -5.62 12.46 17.55
C SER A 32 -6.39 11.59 16.54
N ALA A 33 -5.78 10.50 16.02
CA ALA A 33 -6.44 9.64 15.05
C ALA A 33 -7.58 8.81 15.66
N PRO A 34 -8.62 8.46 14.90
CA PRO A 34 -9.70 7.58 15.36
C PRO A 34 -9.17 6.28 15.95
N LEU A 35 -9.86 5.74 16.97
CA LEU A 35 -9.43 4.53 17.67
C LEU A 35 -9.16 3.38 16.71
N ALA A 36 -9.99 3.17 15.71
CA ALA A 36 -9.82 2.12 14.71
C ALA A 36 -8.49 2.24 13.93
N ALA A 37 -8.01 3.46 13.69
CA ALA A 37 -6.70 3.68 13.06
C ALA A 37 -5.54 3.42 14.03
N ARG A 38 -5.72 3.80 15.30
CA ARG A 38 -4.73 3.59 16.36
C ARG A 38 -4.58 2.12 16.74
N MET A 39 -5.65 1.33 16.65
CA MET A 39 -5.70 -0.10 16.97
C MET A 39 -5.29 -1.00 15.80
N ARG A 40 -4.89 -0.44 14.66
CA ARG A 40 -4.39 -1.27 13.55
C ARG A 40 -3.13 -2.01 13.96
N PRO A 41 -3.03 -3.30 13.64
CA PRO A 41 -1.79 -4.06 13.83
C PRO A 41 -0.61 -3.38 13.14
N ARG A 42 0.52 -3.33 13.81
CA ARG A 42 1.78 -2.79 13.29
C ARG A 42 2.77 -3.89 12.90
N THR A 43 2.53 -5.08 13.41
CA THR A 43 3.30 -6.27 13.10
C THR A 43 2.37 -7.42 12.69
N LEU A 44 2.92 -8.42 12.02
CA LEU A 44 2.13 -9.60 11.64
C LEU A 44 1.61 -10.37 12.86
N ASP A 45 2.36 -10.36 13.96
CA ASP A 45 2.01 -11.08 15.20
C ASP A 45 0.86 -10.42 15.96
N GLU A 46 0.61 -9.13 15.72
CA GLU A 46 -0.54 -8.40 16.29
C GLU A 46 -1.86 -8.68 15.55
N ILE A 47 -1.82 -9.41 14.44
CA ILE A 47 -3.03 -9.75 13.68
C ILE A 47 -3.82 -10.81 14.44
N ALA A 48 -4.97 -10.42 14.97
CA ALA A 48 -5.90 -11.35 15.58
C ALA A 48 -6.60 -12.22 14.51
N GLY A 49 -6.49 -13.52 14.62
CA GLY A 49 -7.04 -14.45 13.64
C GLY A 49 -6.12 -14.67 12.43
N GLN A 50 -6.67 -15.21 11.33
CA GLN A 50 -5.94 -15.48 10.08
C GLN A 50 -4.73 -16.42 10.23
N SER A 51 -4.68 -17.22 11.29
CA SER A 51 -3.59 -18.16 11.57
C SER A 51 -3.39 -19.19 10.44
N HIS A 52 -4.45 -19.53 9.73
CA HIS A 52 -4.39 -20.42 8.57
C HIS A 52 -3.58 -19.84 7.38
N LEU A 53 -3.34 -18.52 7.36
CA LEU A 53 -2.56 -17.83 6.33
C LEU A 53 -1.18 -17.38 6.83
N LEU A 54 -1.09 -16.98 8.09
CA LEU A 54 0.07 -16.27 8.65
C LEU A 54 0.94 -17.12 9.57
N SER A 55 0.47 -18.29 10.05
CA SER A 55 1.28 -19.19 10.85
C SER A 55 2.49 -19.70 10.08
N GLU A 56 3.50 -20.12 10.79
CA GLU A 56 4.72 -20.69 10.22
C GLU A 56 4.42 -21.78 9.18
N GLY A 57 5.12 -21.73 8.05
CA GLY A 57 4.92 -22.66 6.94
C GLY A 57 3.67 -22.43 6.08
N LYS A 58 2.82 -21.46 6.41
CA LYS A 58 1.62 -21.11 5.62
C LYS A 58 1.93 -20.22 4.43
N PRO A 59 1.02 -20.14 3.42
CA PRO A 59 1.34 -19.50 2.13
C PRO A 59 1.84 -18.07 2.23
N LEU A 60 1.17 -17.22 3.01
CA LEU A 60 1.59 -15.82 3.16
C LEU A 60 2.89 -15.70 3.97
N ARG A 61 3.07 -16.53 5.00
CA ARG A 61 4.32 -16.56 5.76
C ARG A 61 5.50 -16.97 4.90
N ARG A 62 5.33 -18.01 4.07
CA ARG A 62 6.36 -18.45 3.12
C ARG A 62 6.70 -17.38 2.08
N LEU A 63 5.73 -16.57 1.67
CA LEU A 63 5.99 -15.44 0.77
C LEU A 63 6.90 -14.40 1.43
N ILE A 64 6.66 -14.10 2.70
CA ILE A 64 7.44 -13.14 3.49
C ILE A 64 8.87 -13.67 3.71
N ASP A 65 8.97 -14.92 4.15
CA ASP A 65 10.26 -15.54 4.49
C ASP A 65 11.10 -15.87 3.24
N GLY A 66 10.45 -16.06 2.09
CA GLY A 66 11.08 -16.58 0.88
C GLY A 66 11.61 -15.53 -0.10
N SER A 67 11.58 -14.23 0.20
CA SER A 67 11.99 -13.14 -0.71
C SER A 67 11.41 -13.25 -2.14
N GLY A 68 10.39 -14.07 -2.35
CA GLY A 68 9.77 -14.29 -3.65
C GLY A 68 8.91 -13.11 -4.08
N ALA A 69 9.20 -12.51 -5.24
CA ALA A 69 8.24 -11.65 -5.92
C ALA A 69 7.07 -12.52 -6.41
N ALA A 70 5.90 -12.37 -5.81
CA ALA A 70 4.69 -13.07 -6.23
C ALA A 70 3.49 -12.13 -6.15
N SER A 71 2.65 -12.17 -7.17
CA SER A 71 1.36 -11.51 -7.14
C SER A 71 0.36 -12.38 -6.38
N VAL A 72 -0.37 -11.76 -5.46
CA VAL A 72 -1.32 -12.45 -4.57
C VAL A 72 -2.69 -11.79 -4.70
N ILE A 73 -3.73 -12.60 -4.79
CA ILE A 73 -5.11 -12.12 -4.70
C ILE A 73 -5.64 -12.43 -3.30
N LEU A 74 -5.97 -11.38 -2.54
CA LEU A 74 -6.62 -11.50 -1.24
C LEU A 74 -8.14 -11.42 -1.43
N TYR A 75 -8.80 -12.54 -1.23
CA TYR A 75 -10.26 -12.64 -1.34
C TYR A 75 -10.90 -12.85 0.04
N GLY A 76 -12.02 -12.20 0.29
CA GLY A 76 -12.78 -12.35 1.54
C GLY A 76 -13.73 -11.18 1.78
N PRO A 77 -14.65 -11.31 2.77
CA PRO A 77 -15.61 -10.27 3.10
C PRO A 77 -14.94 -8.97 3.57
N PRO A 78 -15.65 -7.84 3.58
CA PRO A 78 -15.18 -6.59 4.15
C PRO A 78 -14.77 -6.79 5.62
N GLY A 79 -13.77 -6.01 6.07
CA GLY A 79 -13.33 -6.04 7.47
C GLY A 79 -12.42 -7.23 7.87
N THR A 80 -12.03 -8.10 6.94
CA THR A 80 -11.10 -9.21 7.23
C THR A 80 -9.63 -8.82 7.28
N GLY A 81 -9.32 -7.53 7.16
CA GLY A 81 -7.95 -7.02 7.30
C GLY A 81 -7.09 -7.14 6.04
N LYS A 82 -7.66 -7.34 4.85
CA LYS A 82 -6.91 -7.52 3.59
C LYS A 82 -5.85 -6.44 3.35
N THR A 83 -6.26 -5.17 3.43
CA THR A 83 -5.34 -4.02 3.25
C THR A 83 -4.26 -3.98 4.33
N THR A 84 -4.63 -4.24 5.59
CA THR A 84 -3.69 -4.28 6.71
C THR A 84 -2.67 -5.40 6.54
N ILE A 85 -3.12 -6.59 6.17
CA ILE A 85 -2.23 -7.73 5.90
C ILE A 85 -1.27 -7.39 4.76
N ALA A 86 -1.75 -6.85 3.65
CA ALA A 86 -0.91 -6.50 2.50
C ALA A 86 0.18 -5.49 2.85
N SER A 87 -0.15 -4.45 3.62
CA SER A 87 0.82 -3.44 4.03
C SER A 87 1.84 -3.98 5.05
N LEU A 88 1.41 -4.85 5.97
CA LEU A 88 2.33 -5.49 6.92
C LEU A 88 3.28 -6.46 6.23
N ILE A 89 2.82 -7.18 5.21
CA ILE A 89 3.68 -8.03 4.38
C ILE A 89 4.75 -7.18 3.68
N ALA A 90 4.38 -6.10 3.03
CA ALA A 90 5.33 -5.20 2.36
C ALA A 90 6.35 -4.64 3.35
N SER A 91 5.90 -4.20 4.52
CA SER A 91 6.78 -3.72 5.60
C SER A 91 7.74 -4.80 6.09
N ALA A 92 7.25 -6.02 6.34
CA ALA A 92 8.08 -7.13 6.78
C ALA A 92 9.13 -7.54 5.74
N MET A 93 8.83 -7.35 4.45
CA MET A 93 9.76 -7.59 3.34
C MET A 93 10.70 -6.41 3.07
N GLY A 94 10.58 -5.30 3.80
CA GLY A 94 11.35 -4.08 3.56
C GLY A 94 11.07 -3.43 2.20
N GLN A 95 9.85 -3.57 1.69
CA GLN A 95 9.45 -3.04 0.38
C GLN A 95 8.57 -1.80 0.53
N ASN A 96 8.62 -0.92 -0.46
CA ASN A 96 7.71 0.21 -0.54
C ASN A 96 6.28 -0.27 -0.74
N PHE A 97 5.32 0.31 -0.01
CA PHE A 97 3.90 -0.03 -0.15
C PHE A 97 3.12 1.11 -0.78
N VAL A 98 2.47 0.83 -1.90
CA VAL A 98 1.59 1.79 -2.58
C VAL A 98 0.21 1.19 -2.70
N ALA A 99 -0.81 1.90 -2.22
CA ALA A 99 -2.20 1.49 -2.31
C ALA A 99 -2.94 2.33 -3.36
N LEU A 100 -3.61 1.66 -4.29
CA LEU A 100 -4.54 2.24 -5.24
C LEU A 100 -5.95 1.70 -5.01
N SER A 101 -6.94 2.57 -5.14
CA SER A 101 -8.33 2.15 -5.18
C SER A 101 -8.86 2.22 -6.61
N ALA A 102 -9.38 1.12 -7.12
CA ALA A 102 -9.96 1.09 -8.45
C ALA A 102 -11.20 2.00 -8.59
N LEU A 103 -11.77 2.46 -7.48
CA LEU A 103 -12.90 3.40 -7.47
C LEU A 103 -12.48 4.84 -7.76
N SER A 104 -11.27 5.24 -7.35
CA SER A 104 -10.80 6.62 -7.42
C SER A 104 -9.59 6.80 -8.32
N SER A 105 -8.85 5.75 -8.62
CA SER A 105 -7.61 5.84 -9.41
C SER A 105 -7.90 5.70 -10.90
N GLY A 106 -7.47 6.69 -11.67
CA GLY A 106 -7.53 6.65 -13.13
C GLY A 106 -6.29 5.98 -13.75
N VAL A 107 -6.27 5.88 -15.08
CA VAL A 107 -5.15 5.30 -15.84
C VAL A 107 -3.84 6.08 -15.60
N LYS A 108 -3.94 7.39 -15.41
CA LYS A 108 -2.76 8.24 -15.15
C LYS A 108 -2.09 7.91 -13.84
N GLU A 109 -2.87 7.72 -12.77
CA GLU A 109 -2.37 7.35 -11.45
C GLU A 109 -1.71 5.97 -11.49
N VAL A 110 -2.34 5.00 -12.14
CA VAL A 110 -1.77 3.66 -12.31
C VAL A 110 -0.41 3.72 -13.01
N ARG A 111 -0.32 4.45 -14.11
CA ARG A 111 0.94 4.61 -14.85
C ARG A 111 1.99 5.35 -14.04
N ALA A 112 1.62 6.41 -13.32
CA ALA A 112 2.55 7.17 -12.49
C ALA A 112 3.18 6.29 -11.40
N VAL A 113 2.39 5.44 -10.74
CA VAL A 113 2.88 4.48 -9.74
C VAL A 113 3.80 3.44 -10.36
N ILE A 114 3.47 2.91 -11.54
CA ILE A 114 4.32 1.95 -12.25
C ILE A 114 5.66 2.60 -12.65
N ASP A 115 5.64 3.84 -13.13
CA ASP A 115 6.86 4.56 -13.50
C ASP A 115 7.72 4.91 -12.28
N GLU A 116 7.12 5.19 -11.13
CA GLU A 116 7.84 5.38 -9.87
C GLU A 116 8.46 4.06 -9.40
N ALA A 117 7.70 2.98 -9.37
CA ALA A 117 8.20 1.65 -9.02
C ALA A 117 9.36 1.20 -9.93
N ARG A 118 9.32 1.57 -11.21
CA ARG A 118 10.43 1.30 -12.14
C ARG A 118 11.70 2.09 -11.78
N ARG A 119 11.56 3.34 -11.36
CA ARG A 119 12.68 4.14 -10.86
C ARG A 119 13.26 3.59 -9.55
N ASP A 120 12.39 3.15 -8.64
CA ASP A 120 12.79 2.55 -7.38
C ASP A 120 13.53 1.24 -7.60
N LEU A 121 13.06 0.41 -8.54
CA LEU A 121 13.73 -0.84 -8.90
C LEU A 121 15.18 -0.62 -9.41
N ILE A 122 15.43 0.47 -10.14
CA ILE A 122 16.80 0.85 -10.57
C ILE A 122 17.69 1.17 -9.37
N ARG A 123 17.11 1.66 -8.27
CA ARG A 123 17.81 1.93 -7.00
C ARG A 123 17.94 0.69 -6.12
N GLY A 124 17.42 -0.45 -6.55
CA GLY A 124 17.38 -1.68 -5.78
C GLY A 124 16.22 -1.78 -4.79
N GLU A 125 15.29 -0.83 -4.83
CA GLU A 125 14.09 -0.83 -3.99
C GLU A 125 12.94 -1.52 -4.72
N LYS A 126 12.18 -2.34 -4.01
CA LYS A 126 11.00 -3.03 -4.57
C LYS A 126 9.73 -2.37 -4.06
N THR A 127 8.71 -2.36 -4.90
CA THR A 127 7.40 -1.79 -4.59
C THR A 127 6.33 -2.89 -4.60
N VAL A 128 5.57 -2.98 -3.52
CA VAL A 128 4.33 -3.74 -3.45
C VAL A 128 3.18 -2.80 -3.81
N LEU A 129 2.54 -3.10 -4.91
CA LEU A 129 1.35 -2.38 -5.34
C LEU A 129 0.10 -3.13 -4.86
N PHE A 130 -0.62 -2.55 -3.92
CA PHE A 130 -1.91 -3.05 -3.47
C PHE A 130 -3.04 -2.36 -4.24
N ILE A 131 -3.94 -3.15 -4.81
CA ILE A 131 -5.09 -2.63 -5.55
C ILE A 131 -6.36 -3.12 -4.87
N ASP A 132 -7.11 -2.17 -4.31
CA ASP A 132 -8.45 -2.46 -3.79
C ASP A 132 -9.48 -2.46 -4.92
N GLU A 133 -10.44 -3.40 -4.85
CA GLU A 133 -11.52 -3.53 -5.83
C GLU A 133 -11.03 -3.69 -7.29
N VAL A 134 -9.97 -4.46 -7.51
CA VAL A 134 -9.29 -4.63 -8.82
C VAL A 134 -10.26 -4.99 -9.96
N HIS A 135 -11.38 -5.66 -9.65
CA HIS A 135 -12.39 -6.02 -10.63
C HIS A 135 -13.11 -4.81 -11.26
N ARG A 136 -12.98 -3.63 -10.68
CA ARG A 136 -13.53 -2.37 -11.20
C ARG A 136 -12.59 -1.65 -12.16
N PHE A 137 -11.37 -2.13 -12.33
CA PHE A 137 -10.46 -1.54 -13.29
C PHE A 137 -10.94 -1.74 -14.72
N SER A 138 -10.84 -0.69 -15.53
CA SER A 138 -11.05 -0.74 -16.97
C SER A 138 -10.00 -1.64 -17.63
N LYS A 139 -10.30 -2.13 -18.83
CA LYS A 139 -9.35 -2.93 -19.60
C LYS A 139 -7.99 -2.23 -19.78
N THR A 140 -7.99 -0.94 -20.08
CA THR A 140 -6.75 -0.16 -20.24
C THR A 140 -5.91 -0.11 -18.97
N GLN A 141 -6.53 -0.07 -17.78
CA GLN A 141 -5.83 -0.12 -16.50
C GLN A 141 -5.28 -1.52 -16.24
N GLN A 142 -6.06 -2.56 -16.56
CA GLN A 142 -5.64 -3.96 -16.44
C GLN A 142 -4.46 -4.25 -17.37
N ASP A 143 -4.48 -3.78 -18.61
CA ASP A 143 -3.39 -3.96 -19.57
C ASP A 143 -2.09 -3.29 -19.08
N ALA A 144 -2.19 -2.09 -18.51
CA ALA A 144 -1.04 -1.39 -17.95
C ALA A 144 -0.43 -2.15 -16.75
N LEU A 145 -1.29 -2.72 -15.90
CA LEU A 145 -0.86 -3.54 -14.76
C LEU A 145 -0.22 -4.86 -15.22
N LEU A 146 -0.82 -5.53 -16.19
CA LEU A 146 -0.31 -6.79 -16.70
C LEU A 146 1.14 -6.66 -17.17
N ALA A 147 1.43 -5.62 -17.95
CA ALA A 147 2.80 -5.35 -18.40
C ALA A 147 3.77 -5.08 -17.22
N ALA A 148 3.32 -4.39 -16.16
CA ALA A 148 4.14 -4.12 -15.00
C ALA A 148 4.43 -5.39 -14.17
N VAL A 149 3.46 -6.27 -14.04
CA VAL A 149 3.58 -7.56 -13.34
C VAL A 149 4.47 -8.53 -14.11
N GLU A 150 4.27 -8.65 -15.43
CA GLU A 150 5.09 -9.53 -16.28
C GLU A 150 6.57 -9.12 -16.29
N ASN A 151 6.84 -7.82 -16.28
CA ASN A 151 8.19 -7.26 -16.19
C ASN A 151 8.74 -7.23 -14.76
N ARG A 152 7.99 -7.71 -13.77
CA ARG A 152 8.36 -7.70 -12.34
C ARG A 152 8.75 -6.30 -11.83
N THR A 153 8.07 -5.29 -12.36
CA THR A 153 8.27 -3.89 -11.92
C THR A 153 7.60 -3.65 -10.56
N VAL A 154 6.50 -4.34 -10.32
CA VAL A 154 5.73 -4.34 -9.07
C VAL A 154 5.38 -5.78 -8.70
#